data_c69b2fc423062bdf1d24f4023c63edb8
#
_entry.id   c69b2fc423062bdf1d24f4023c63edb8
#
_cell.length_a   1.000
_cell.length_b   1.000
_cell.length_c   1.000
_cell.angle_alpha   90.00
_cell.angle_beta   90.00
_cell.angle_gamma   90.00
#
_symmetry.space_group_name_H-M   'P 1'
#
loop_
_entity.id
_entity.type
_entity.pdbx_description
1 polymer ?
#
loop_
_entity_poly.entity_id
_entity_poly.type
_entity_poly.pdbx_seq_one_letter_code
_entity_poly.pdbx_strand_id
1 'polypeptide(L)'
;MIVGNRKSLQEILEFVKPYKKILLLGCRECITVCAAGGEREVGVLASELKLSRAKDGQEIEIKEHTLERQCDYEYIDQIKPFVDDYEVIVSMACGAGIQYTAERFPKKLVLPAINTTFLGVTLEQGVWAERCQGCGECILHLTGGVCPVARCAKSLFNGPCGGSSGGKCEVNKETDCAWQLIVDRLKGLGQLEKYEEIIDVKDWTTSRDGGPRTRVREDLKLS
;
A
#
# COMPACT_ATOMS: atom_id res chain seq x y z
N MET A 1 7.76 0.62 -1.01
CA MET A 1 6.62 1.40 -1.51
C MET A 1 5.31 0.71 -1.15
N ILE A 2 4.20 1.45 -1.13
CA ILE A 2 2.86 0.85 -1.04
C ILE A 2 2.42 0.45 -2.45
N VAL A 3 1.90 -0.77 -2.60
CA VAL A 3 1.30 -1.24 -3.85
C VAL A 3 -0.21 -1.27 -3.69
N GLY A 4 -0.94 -0.81 -4.71
CA GLY A 4 -2.38 -0.81 -4.73
C GLY A 4 -2.93 -1.05 -6.13
N ASN A 5 -4.16 -1.47 -6.19
CA ASN A 5 -4.90 -1.70 -7.43
C ASN A 5 -6.12 -0.79 -7.50
N ARG A 6 -6.38 -0.20 -8.65
CA ARG A 6 -7.61 0.57 -8.87
C ARG A 6 -8.83 -0.35 -8.70
N LYS A 7 -9.84 0.15 -8.01
CA LYS A 7 -11.15 -0.50 -7.93
C LYS A 7 -11.80 -0.55 -9.32
N SER A 8 -12.74 -1.46 -9.51
CA SER A 8 -13.49 -1.51 -10.77
C SER A 8 -14.25 -0.21 -11.00
N LEU A 9 -14.40 0.18 -12.27
CA LEU A 9 -15.20 1.36 -12.62
C LEU A 9 -16.63 1.26 -12.09
N GLN A 10 -17.23 0.06 -12.14
CA GLN A 10 -18.58 -0.19 -11.66
C GLN A 10 -18.70 0.11 -10.17
N GLU A 11 -17.74 -0.35 -9.35
CA GLU A 11 -17.72 -0.10 -7.90
C GLU A 11 -17.60 1.40 -7.61
N ILE A 12 -16.75 2.11 -8.34
CA ILE A 12 -16.57 3.56 -8.15
C ILE A 12 -17.82 4.31 -8.59
N LEU A 13 -18.48 3.92 -9.69
CA LEU A 13 -19.74 4.51 -10.15
C LEU A 13 -20.84 4.38 -9.10
N GLU A 14 -20.96 3.24 -8.43
CA GLU A 14 -21.93 3.06 -7.33
C GLU A 14 -21.62 4.00 -6.16
N PHE A 15 -20.36 4.17 -5.80
CA PHE A 15 -19.97 5.10 -4.73
C PHE A 15 -20.34 6.55 -5.03
N VAL A 16 -20.12 6.99 -6.28
CA VAL A 16 -20.30 8.38 -6.67
C VAL A 16 -21.71 8.69 -7.18
N LYS A 17 -22.58 7.69 -7.25
CA LYS A 17 -23.94 7.83 -7.80
C LYS A 17 -24.73 9.00 -7.24
N PRO A 18 -24.72 9.28 -5.91
CA PRO A 18 -25.51 10.38 -5.32
C PRO A 18 -24.93 11.78 -5.58
N TYR A 19 -23.68 11.90 -6.04
CA TYR A 19 -22.95 13.17 -6.07
C TYR A 19 -22.85 13.73 -7.49
N LYS A 20 -22.93 15.07 -7.59
CA LYS A 20 -22.79 15.81 -8.84
C LYS A 20 -21.47 16.57 -8.93
N LYS A 21 -20.89 16.95 -7.79
CA LYS A 21 -19.62 17.68 -7.71
C LYS A 21 -18.57 16.88 -6.95
N ILE A 22 -17.57 16.40 -7.67
CA ILE A 22 -16.57 15.47 -7.15
C ILE A 22 -15.20 16.10 -7.22
N LEU A 23 -14.45 16.03 -6.12
CA LEU A 23 -13.02 16.26 -6.11
C LEU A 23 -12.30 14.91 -6.25
N LEU A 24 -11.68 14.67 -7.40
CA LEU A 24 -10.91 13.46 -7.67
C LEU A 24 -9.43 13.72 -7.37
N LEU A 25 -8.92 13.07 -6.32
CA LEU A 25 -7.56 13.27 -5.82
C LEU A 25 -6.62 12.12 -6.18
N GLY A 26 -5.55 12.43 -6.90
CA GLY A 26 -4.41 11.55 -7.15
C GLY A 26 -3.30 11.69 -6.10
N CYS A 27 -2.33 10.77 -6.15
CA CYS A 27 -1.15 10.77 -5.31
C CYS A 27 0.08 10.39 -6.16
N ARG A 28 1.12 11.26 -6.20
CA ARG A 28 2.28 11.09 -7.10
C ARG A 28 3.29 10.06 -6.64
N GLU A 29 3.33 9.73 -5.37
CA GLU A 29 4.35 8.82 -4.79
C GLU A 29 4.08 7.32 -5.11
N CYS A 30 3.96 6.50 -4.10
CA CYS A 30 3.87 5.04 -4.20
C CYS A 30 2.84 4.54 -5.23
N ILE A 31 1.67 5.17 -5.29
CA ILE A 31 0.55 4.73 -6.12
C ILE A 31 0.75 5.10 -7.60
N THR A 32 1.50 6.15 -7.90
CA THR A 32 1.92 6.45 -9.28
C THR A 32 2.87 5.37 -9.81
N VAL A 33 3.81 4.91 -8.99
CA VAL A 33 4.78 3.88 -9.39
C VAL A 33 4.08 2.56 -9.77
N CYS A 34 2.97 2.22 -9.11
CA CYS A 34 2.18 1.04 -9.50
C CYS A 34 1.04 1.35 -10.49
N ALA A 35 1.07 2.52 -11.14
CA ALA A 35 0.12 2.94 -12.17
C ALA A 35 -1.36 2.80 -11.74
N ALA A 36 -1.64 3.12 -10.47
CA ALA A 36 -2.97 2.96 -9.89
C ALA A 36 -3.67 4.28 -9.57
N GLY A 37 -2.93 5.39 -9.29
CA GLY A 37 -3.57 6.62 -8.81
C GLY A 37 -2.76 7.90 -9.00
N GLY A 38 -1.85 7.92 -9.96
CA GLY A 38 -1.11 9.12 -10.39
C GLY A 38 -1.97 10.05 -11.24
N GLU A 39 -1.36 11.12 -11.73
CA GLU A 39 -2.04 12.16 -12.53
C GLU A 39 -2.70 11.58 -13.80
N ARG A 40 -2.03 10.64 -14.48
CA ARG A 40 -2.56 9.95 -15.65
C ARG A 40 -3.80 9.13 -15.30
N GLU A 41 -3.75 8.35 -14.24
CA GLU A 41 -4.85 7.49 -13.80
C GLU A 41 -6.05 8.31 -13.31
N VAL A 42 -5.80 9.47 -12.70
CA VAL A 42 -6.84 10.46 -12.35
C VAL A 42 -7.57 10.94 -13.60
N GLY A 43 -6.84 11.37 -14.64
CA GLY A 43 -7.45 11.82 -15.90
C GLY A 43 -8.25 10.72 -16.61
N VAL A 44 -7.75 9.47 -16.58
CA VAL A 44 -8.49 8.32 -17.13
C VAL A 44 -9.78 8.10 -16.37
N LEU A 45 -9.73 8.03 -15.04
CA LEU A 45 -10.93 7.80 -14.22
C LEU A 45 -11.94 8.94 -14.36
N ALA A 46 -11.48 10.20 -14.38
CA ALA A 46 -12.37 11.35 -14.60
C ALA A 46 -13.12 11.25 -15.92
N SER A 47 -12.42 10.86 -16.99
CA SER A 47 -13.03 10.67 -18.31
C SER A 47 -14.04 9.52 -18.32
N GLU A 48 -13.70 8.38 -17.69
CA GLU A 48 -14.60 7.22 -17.58
C GLU A 48 -15.89 7.59 -16.81
N LEU A 49 -15.76 8.33 -15.70
CA LEU A 49 -16.91 8.78 -14.92
C LEU A 49 -17.81 9.75 -15.68
N LYS A 50 -17.21 10.76 -16.35
CA LYS A 50 -17.94 11.72 -17.19
C LYS A 50 -18.71 11.02 -18.31
N LEU A 51 -18.05 10.11 -19.03
CA LEU A 51 -18.67 9.34 -20.14
C LEU A 51 -19.80 8.44 -19.66
N SER A 52 -19.60 7.75 -18.52
CA SER A 52 -20.63 6.88 -17.97
C SER A 52 -21.88 7.68 -17.57
N ARG A 53 -21.70 8.82 -16.88
CA ARG A 53 -22.81 9.68 -16.49
C ARG A 53 -23.55 10.28 -17.68
N ALA A 54 -22.82 10.71 -18.71
CA ALA A 54 -23.41 11.26 -19.94
C ALA A 54 -24.29 10.24 -20.67
N LYS A 55 -23.94 8.95 -20.66
CA LYS A 55 -24.80 7.87 -21.20
C LYS A 55 -26.15 7.78 -20.48
N ASP A 56 -26.17 8.06 -19.19
CA ASP A 56 -27.38 8.04 -18.36
C ASP A 56 -28.11 9.40 -18.36
N GLY A 57 -27.71 10.34 -19.23
CA GLY A 57 -28.28 11.69 -19.31
C GLY A 57 -28.01 12.55 -18.07
N GLN A 58 -26.98 12.21 -17.30
CA GLN A 58 -26.60 12.92 -16.07
C GLN A 58 -25.32 13.71 -16.28
N GLU A 59 -25.28 14.93 -15.77
CA GLU A 59 -24.07 15.75 -15.72
C GLU A 59 -23.35 15.55 -14.38
N ILE A 60 -22.02 15.57 -14.44
CA ILE A 60 -21.15 15.51 -13.28
C ILE A 60 -19.98 16.50 -13.45
N GLU A 61 -19.73 17.27 -12.41
CA GLU A 61 -18.58 18.15 -12.31
C GLU A 61 -17.44 17.42 -11.57
N ILE A 62 -16.29 17.27 -12.21
CA ILE A 62 -15.12 16.63 -11.61
C ILE A 62 -13.95 17.60 -11.68
N LYS A 63 -13.44 17.98 -10.51
CA LYS A 63 -12.13 18.62 -10.39
C LYS A 63 -11.09 17.54 -10.18
N GLU A 64 -10.17 17.46 -11.10
CA GLU A 64 -8.99 16.62 -11.04
C GLU A 64 -7.87 17.37 -10.31
N HIS A 65 -7.26 16.72 -9.32
CA HIS A 65 -6.10 17.27 -8.63
C HIS A 65 -5.21 16.16 -8.14
N THR A 66 -3.89 16.31 -8.27
CA THR A 66 -2.94 15.28 -7.85
C THR A 66 -1.91 15.90 -6.92
N LEU A 67 -1.90 15.42 -5.69
CA LEU A 67 -0.96 15.84 -4.65
C LEU A 67 0.31 14.99 -4.70
N GLU A 68 1.41 15.53 -4.19
CA GLU A 68 2.63 14.76 -3.99
C GLU A 68 2.37 13.54 -3.09
N ARG A 69 1.80 13.79 -1.91
CA ARG A 69 1.38 12.77 -0.94
C ARG A 69 0.10 13.17 -0.24
N GLN A 70 -0.88 12.27 -0.16
CA GLN A 70 -2.10 12.50 0.63
C GLN A 70 -1.93 12.12 2.12
N CYS A 71 -0.85 11.45 2.48
CA CYS A 71 -0.53 11.03 3.85
C CYS A 71 0.39 12.02 4.59
N ASP A 72 0.50 13.24 4.10
CA ASP A 72 1.38 14.27 4.64
C ASP A 72 0.64 15.62 4.69
N TYR A 73 0.69 16.29 5.86
CA TYR A 73 -0.06 17.52 6.12
C TYR A 73 0.32 18.67 5.20
N GLU A 74 1.58 18.78 4.80
CA GLU A 74 2.06 19.86 3.94
C GLU A 74 1.42 19.82 2.56
N TYR A 75 1.17 18.61 2.05
CA TYR A 75 0.58 18.43 0.73
C TYR A 75 -0.94 18.38 0.78
N ILE A 76 -1.54 17.67 1.74
CA ILE A 76 -3.01 17.55 1.79
C ILE A 76 -3.68 18.89 2.08
N ASP A 77 -3.02 19.79 2.81
CA ASP A 77 -3.54 21.12 3.11
C ASP A 77 -3.68 22.03 1.88
N GLN A 78 -3.05 21.69 0.77
CA GLN A 78 -3.16 22.43 -0.49
C GLN A 78 -4.58 22.43 -1.06
N ILE A 79 -5.43 21.49 -0.69
CA ILE A 79 -6.82 21.44 -1.14
C ILE A 79 -7.78 22.28 -0.30
N LYS A 80 -7.36 22.80 0.86
CA LYS A 80 -8.18 23.65 1.75
C LYS A 80 -8.92 24.79 1.03
N PRO A 81 -8.30 25.50 0.07
CA PRO A 81 -8.97 26.66 -0.57
C PRO A 81 -10.20 26.30 -1.39
N PHE A 82 -10.35 25.03 -1.82
CA PHE A 82 -11.40 24.65 -2.76
C PHE A 82 -12.12 23.34 -2.41
N VAL A 83 -11.72 22.63 -1.37
CA VAL A 83 -12.35 21.34 -1.00
C VAL A 83 -13.84 21.49 -0.68
N ASP A 84 -14.23 22.65 -0.18
CA ASP A 84 -15.64 22.91 0.21
C ASP A 84 -16.57 23.12 -0.98
N ASP A 85 -16.06 23.39 -2.16
CA ASP A 85 -16.82 23.53 -3.40
C ASP A 85 -17.37 22.19 -3.92
N TYR A 86 -16.89 21.05 -3.38
CA TYR A 86 -17.23 19.70 -3.81
C TYR A 86 -18.01 18.94 -2.73
N GLU A 87 -18.92 18.08 -3.17
CA GLU A 87 -19.78 17.28 -2.29
C GLU A 87 -19.04 16.11 -1.66
N VAL A 88 -18.09 15.53 -2.40
CA VAL A 88 -17.35 14.32 -2.04
C VAL A 88 -15.93 14.36 -2.58
N ILE A 89 -15.01 13.71 -1.87
CA ILE A 89 -13.65 13.45 -2.33
C ILE A 89 -13.58 12.00 -2.76
N VAL A 90 -13.12 11.73 -3.97
CA VAL A 90 -12.74 10.40 -4.45
C VAL A 90 -11.24 10.32 -4.48
N SER A 91 -10.65 9.51 -3.61
CA SER A 91 -9.21 9.44 -3.44
C SER A 91 -8.62 8.21 -4.14
N MET A 92 -7.60 8.45 -4.96
CA MET A 92 -6.77 7.45 -5.61
C MET A 92 -5.42 7.25 -4.88
N ALA A 93 -5.39 7.49 -3.57
CA ALA A 93 -4.26 7.19 -2.71
C ALA A 93 -4.39 5.80 -2.06
N CYS A 94 -3.33 5.35 -1.37
CA CYS A 94 -3.39 4.18 -0.50
C CYS A 94 -4.23 4.47 0.76
N GLY A 95 -4.60 3.43 1.51
CA GLY A 95 -5.45 3.54 2.69
C GLY A 95 -4.95 4.53 3.76
N ALA A 96 -3.63 4.71 3.88
CA ALA A 96 -3.08 5.73 4.79
C ALA A 96 -3.43 7.15 4.34
N GLY A 97 -3.28 7.45 3.04
CA GLY A 97 -3.64 8.76 2.49
C GLY A 97 -5.13 9.03 2.55
N ILE A 98 -5.97 8.02 2.25
CA ILE A 98 -7.44 8.15 2.32
C ILE A 98 -7.88 8.48 3.75
N GLN A 99 -7.41 7.74 4.74
CA GLN A 99 -7.76 7.96 6.15
C GLN A 99 -7.29 9.34 6.62
N TYR A 100 -6.04 9.70 6.30
CA TYR A 100 -5.51 11.00 6.69
C TYR A 100 -6.27 12.17 6.02
N THR A 101 -6.69 12.00 4.77
CA THR A 101 -7.57 12.98 4.10
C THR A 101 -8.89 13.12 4.85
N ALA A 102 -9.51 12.01 5.27
CA ALA A 102 -10.77 12.04 6.03
C ALA A 102 -10.59 12.69 7.42
N GLU A 103 -9.50 12.42 8.11
CA GLU A 103 -9.16 13.05 9.38
C GLU A 103 -8.94 14.57 9.23
N ARG A 104 -8.29 14.98 8.14
CA ARG A 104 -7.98 16.38 7.88
C ARG A 104 -9.20 17.20 7.46
N PHE A 105 -10.17 16.56 6.80
CA PHE A 105 -11.43 17.17 6.33
C PHE A 105 -12.66 16.44 6.92
N PRO A 106 -12.90 16.55 8.23
CA PRO A 106 -13.91 15.71 8.92
C PRO A 106 -15.35 15.96 8.48
N LYS A 107 -15.61 17.04 7.73
CA LYS A 107 -16.92 17.34 7.14
C LYS A 107 -17.09 16.84 5.71
N LYS A 108 -16.04 16.21 5.13
CA LYS A 108 -16.06 15.67 3.77
C LYS A 108 -16.04 14.14 3.81
N LEU A 109 -16.91 13.53 3.06
CA LEU A 109 -16.83 12.10 2.79
C LEU A 109 -15.65 11.84 1.83
N VAL A 110 -14.82 10.88 2.17
CA VAL A 110 -13.70 10.46 1.34
C VAL A 110 -13.92 9.01 0.91
N LEU A 111 -14.07 8.79 -0.39
CA LEU A 111 -14.35 7.49 -0.99
C LEU A 111 -13.06 6.90 -1.60
N PRO A 112 -12.77 5.63 -1.36
CA PRO A 112 -11.59 4.97 -1.91
C PRO A 112 -11.80 4.57 -3.38
N ALA A 113 -10.89 4.96 -4.28
CA ALA A 113 -10.86 4.43 -5.63
C ALA A 113 -9.78 3.34 -5.83
N ILE A 114 -9.04 3.02 -4.77
CA ILE A 114 -7.93 2.05 -4.78
C ILE A 114 -8.09 1.07 -3.62
N ASN A 115 -7.71 -0.19 -3.87
CA ASN A 115 -7.44 -1.19 -2.85
C ASN A 115 -5.93 -1.21 -2.57
N THR A 116 -5.53 -0.93 -1.33
CA THR A 116 -4.14 -1.12 -0.88
C THR A 116 -3.88 -2.61 -0.71
N THR A 117 -2.79 -3.11 -1.31
CA THR A 117 -2.48 -4.54 -1.31
C THR A 117 -1.36 -4.91 -0.34
N PHE A 118 -0.16 -4.36 -0.54
CA PHE A 118 0.99 -4.72 0.29
C PHE A 118 2.12 -3.67 0.27
N LEU A 119 3.12 -3.87 1.12
CA LEU A 119 4.41 -3.18 1.10
C LEU A 119 5.40 -3.98 0.25
N GLY A 120 5.86 -3.41 -0.85
CA GLY A 120 6.63 -4.16 -1.82
C GLY A 120 7.71 -3.38 -2.56
N VAL A 121 8.25 -4.06 -3.56
CA VAL A 121 9.23 -3.56 -4.52
C VAL A 121 8.71 -3.77 -5.94
N THR A 122 9.25 -3.00 -6.87
CA THR A 122 9.10 -3.26 -8.30
C THR A 122 10.21 -4.23 -8.72
N LEU A 123 9.85 -5.37 -9.28
CA LEU A 123 10.78 -6.34 -9.85
C LEU A 123 11.13 -5.97 -11.29
N GLU A 124 10.11 -5.64 -12.06
CA GLU A 124 10.19 -5.13 -13.42
C GLU A 124 8.94 -4.30 -13.72
N GLN A 125 8.88 -3.66 -14.85
CA GLN A 125 7.72 -2.85 -15.23
C GLN A 125 6.45 -3.71 -15.25
N GLY A 126 5.45 -3.34 -14.42
CA GLY A 126 4.19 -4.06 -14.30
C GLY A 126 4.22 -5.23 -13.32
N VAL A 127 5.35 -5.52 -12.66
CA VAL A 127 5.47 -6.61 -11.70
C VAL A 127 5.94 -6.09 -10.34
N TRP A 128 5.10 -6.24 -9.35
CA TRP A 128 5.38 -5.86 -7.97
C TRP A 128 5.30 -7.08 -7.06
N ALA A 129 6.15 -7.13 -6.05
CA ALA A 129 6.20 -8.24 -5.11
C ALA A 129 6.31 -7.75 -3.68
N GLU A 130 5.54 -8.38 -2.80
CA GLU A 130 5.58 -8.11 -1.37
C GLU A 130 6.94 -8.43 -0.77
N ARG A 131 7.46 -7.55 0.10
CA ARG A 131 8.78 -7.72 0.76
C ARG A 131 8.78 -7.35 2.22
N CYS A 132 7.77 -6.62 2.73
CA CYS A 132 7.75 -6.16 4.11
C CYS A 132 6.32 -6.09 4.65
N GLN A 133 6.13 -6.39 5.94
CA GLN A 133 4.86 -6.25 6.64
C GLN A 133 4.87 -5.12 7.70
N GLY A 134 5.96 -4.37 7.79
CA GLY A 134 6.07 -3.29 8.78
C GLY A 134 6.02 -3.79 10.22
N CYS A 135 6.59 -4.94 10.52
CA CYS A 135 6.47 -5.60 11.82
C CYS A 135 7.27 -4.98 12.98
N GLY A 136 8.04 -3.90 12.70
CA GLY A 136 8.67 -3.05 13.72
C GLY A 136 10.05 -3.50 14.17
N GLU A 137 10.37 -4.78 14.16
CA GLU A 137 11.66 -5.33 14.54
C GLU A 137 12.23 -6.16 13.39
N CYS A 138 13.34 -5.69 12.81
CA CYS A 138 13.86 -6.23 11.56
C CYS A 138 14.98 -7.24 11.82
N ILE A 139 14.78 -8.48 11.36
CA ILE A 139 15.72 -9.61 11.52
C ILE A 139 16.50 -9.95 10.25
N LEU A 140 16.48 -9.10 9.23
CA LEU A 140 17.10 -9.37 7.92
C LEU A 140 18.60 -9.67 8.00
N HIS A 141 19.29 -9.19 9.02
CA HIS A 141 20.71 -9.47 9.26
C HIS A 141 20.97 -10.94 9.63
N LEU A 142 19.98 -11.66 10.15
CA LEU A 142 20.07 -13.09 10.47
C LEU A 142 19.74 -13.98 9.27
N THR A 143 19.03 -13.46 8.28
CA THR A 143 18.45 -14.23 7.17
C THR A 143 19.01 -13.83 5.81
N GLY A 144 20.18 -13.21 5.79
CA GLY A 144 20.85 -12.77 4.57
C GLY A 144 20.04 -11.77 3.73
N GLY A 145 19.12 -11.02 4.34
CA GLY A 145 18.28 -10.03 3.67
C GLY A 145 16.95 -10.57 3.12
N VAL A 146 16.57 -11.82 3.40
CA VAL A 146 15.28 -12.41 3.00
C VAL A 146 14.35 -12.45 4.20
N CYS A 147 13.22 -11.73 4.14
CA CYS A 147 12.29 -11.62 5.26
C CYS A 147 11.39 -12.86 5.40
N PRO A 148 11.50 -13.65 6.48
CA PRO A 148 10.60 -14.80 6.69
C PRO A 148 9.19 -14.36 7.03
N VAL A 149 8.99 -13.19 7.67
CA VAL A 149 7.64 -12.68 8.02
C VAL A 149 6.82 -12.36 6.77
N ALA A 150 7.43 -11.69 5.79
CA ALA A 150 6.72 -11.27 4.57
C ALA A 150 6.71 -12.33 3.46
N ARG A 151 7.68 -13.26 3.46
CA ARG A 151 7.87 -14.18 2.33
C ARG A 151 7.55 -15.64 2.63
N CYS A 152 7.45 -16.01 3.89
CA CYS A 152 6.97 -17.33 4.27
C CYS A 152 5.46 -17.27 4.55
N ALA A 153 4.65 -18.07 3.85
CA ALA A 153 3.21 -18.10 4.05
C ALA A 153 2.77 -18.47 5.48
N LYS A 154 3.68 -19.05 6.26
CA LYS A 154 3.49 -19.39 7.68
C LYS A 154 4.23 -18.45 8.63
N SER A 155 4.97 -17.45 8.10
CA SER A 155 5.79 -16.52 8.88
C SER A 155 6.74 -17.20 9.88
N LEU A 156 7.31 -18.33 9.52
CA LEU A 156 8.19 -19.11 10.40
C LEU A 156 9.53 -18.42 10.59
N PHE A 157 9.97 -18.30 11.84
CA PHE A 157 11.28 -17.72 12.22
C PHE A 157 12.41 -18.74 12.11
N ASN A 158 12.13 -19.99 12.40
CA ASN A 158 13.08 -21.10 12.37
C ASN A 158 12.51 -22.20 11.45
N GLY A 159 12.56 -21.96 10.14
CA GLY A 159 12.12 -22.90 9.13
C GLY A 159 13.26 -23.73 8.56
N PRO A 160 13.03 -24.56 7.58
CA PRO A 160 11.78 -24.72 6.85
C PRO A 160 10.70 -25.51 7.58
N CYS A 161 9.46 -25.45 7.07
CA CYS A 161 8.32 -26.20 7.65
C CYS A 161 8.32 -27.70 7.34
N GLY A 162 9.26 -28.17 6.53
CA GLY A 162 9.29 -29.56 6.07
C GLY A 162 8.35 -29.90 4.89
N GLY A 163 7.39 -29.02 4.56
CA GLY A 163 6.46 -29.25 3.46
C GLY A 163 6.87 -28.60 2.12
N SER A 164 7.99 -27.86 2.10
CA SER A 164 8.54 -27.33 0.85
C SER A 164 9.10 -28.46 -0.02
N SER A 165 8.93 -28.33 -1.33
CA SER A 165 9.44 -29.31 -2.29
C SER A 165 9.89 -28.60 -3.57
N GLY A 166 11.07 -28.96 -4.10
CA GLY A 166 11.64 -28.34 -5.30
C GLY A 166 11.81 -26.83 -5.19
N GLY A 167 12.11 -26.30 -4.00
CA GLY A 167 12.26 -24.87 -3.75
C GLY A 167 10.94 -24.11 -3.65
N LYS A 168 9.78 -24.78 -3.70
CA LYS A 168 8.46 -24.16 -3.68
C LYS A 168 7.77 -24.34 -2.33
N CYS A 169 6.89 -23.38 -2.01
CA CYS A 169 6.11 -23.35 -0.78
C CYS A 169 5.02 -24.44 -0.80
N GLU A 170 4.78 -25.11 0.34
CA GLU A 170 3.70 -26.10 0.43
C GLU A 170 2.30 -25.48 0.35
N VAL A 171 2.15 -24.23 0.80
CA VAL A 171 0.87 -23.49 0.79
C VAL A 171 0.50 -23.03 -0.62
N ASN A 172 1.49 -22.59 -1.40
CA ASN A 172 1.30 -22.14 -2.78
C ASN A 172 2.50 -22.58 -3.62
N LYS A 173 2.27 -23.53 -4.52
CA LYS A 173 3.30 -24.13 -5.38
C LYS A 173 3.91 -23.18 -6.41
N GLU A 174 3.26 -22.06 -6.69
CA GLU A 174 3.81 -21.01 -7.58
C GLU A 174 4.78 -20.08 -6.84
N THR A 175 4.77 -20.10 -5.50
CA THR A 175 5.59 -19.23 -4.65
C THR A 175 6.88 -19.97 -4.23
N ASP A 176 8.02 -19.27 -4.33
CA ASP A 176 9.28 -19.78 -3.83
C ASP A 176 9.25 -19.92 -2.30
N CYS A 177 9.84 -21.00 -1.79
CA CYS A 177 9.98 -21.19 -0.36
C CYS A 177 10.95 -20.15 0.22
N ALA A 178 10.47 -19.31 1.13
CA ALA A 178 11.29 -18.27 1.76
C ALA A 178 12.54 -18.84 2.46
N TRP A 179 12.41 -20.01 3.09
CA TRP A 179 13.54 -20.64 3.78
C TRP A 179 14.54 -21.29 2.84
N GLN A 180 14.11 -21.78 1.67
CA GLN A 180 15.05 -22.18 0.64
C GLN A 180 15.87 -20.97 0.15
N LEU A 181 15.18 -19.84 -0.09
CA LEU A 181 15.85 -18.60 -0.50
C LEU A 181 16.83 -18.08 0.57
N ILE A 182 16.49 -18.22 1.87
CA ILE A 182 17.36 -17.86 2.98
C ILE A 182 18.63 -18.74 2.99
N VAL A 183 18.46 -20.05 2.90
CA VAL A 183 19.60 -21.01 2.87
C VAL A 183 20.49 -20.73 1.68
N ASP A 184 19.94 -20.58 0.48
CA ASP A 184 20.70 -20.31 -0.73
C ASP A 184 21.45 -18.96 -0.63
N ARG A 185 20.81 -17.97 -0.03
CA ARG A 185 21.43 -16.66 0.19
C ARG A 185 22.57 -16.71 1.19
N LEU A 186 22.38 -17.34 2.35
CA LEU A 186 23.41 -17.49 3.37
C LEU A 186 24.58 -18.30 2.85
N LYS A 187 24.31 -19.39 2.10
CA LYS A 187 25.35 -20.18 1.42
C LYS A 187 26.16 -19.32 0.44
N GLY A 188 25.48 -18.53 -0.39
CA GLY A 188 26.15 -17.62 -1.34
C GLY A 188 26.97 -16.51 -0.68
N LEU A 189 26.64 -16.14 0.57
CA LEU A 189 27.38 -15.17 1.39
C LEU A 189 28.53 -15.82 2.20
N GLY A 190 28.66 -17.14 2.21
CA GLY A 190 29.61 -17.85 3.07
C GLY A 190 29.25 -17.78 4.57
N GLN A 191 27.97 -17.66 4.89
CA GLN A 191 27.43 -17.45 6.24
C GLN A 191 26.39 -18.54 6.59
N LEU A 192 26.55 -19.76 6.07
CA LEU A 192 25.57 -20.83 6.26
C LEU A 192 25.45 -21.24 7.74
N GLU A 193 26.47 -21.01 8.53
CA GLU A 193 26.47 -21.25 9.99
C GLU A 193 25.35 -20.49 10.71
N LYS A 194 24.95 -19.34 10.22
CA LYS A 194 23.81 -18.59 10.76
C LYS A 194 22.47 -19.32 10.68
N TYR A 195 22.37 -20.29 9.77
CA TYR A 195 21.16 -21.12 9.66
C TYR A 195 21.02 -22.09 10.82
N GLU A 196 22.10 -22.46 11.48
CA GLU A 196 22.12 -23.36 12.64
C GLU A 196 21.76 -22.59 13.93
N GLU A 197 21.82 -21.28 13.92
CA GLU A 197 21.44 -20.43 15.05
C GLU A 197 19.91 -20.35 15.16
N ILE A 198 19.40 -20.59 16.36
CA ILE A 198 17.96 -20.43 16.64
C ILE A 198 17.66 -18.95 16.82
N ILE A 199 16.79 -18.42 15.98
CA ILE A 199 16.28 -17.05 16.11
C ILE A 199 15.29 -17.02 17.28
N ASP A 200 15.52 -16.12 18.21
CA ASP A 200 14.67 -15.91 19.39
C ASP A 200 13.26 -15.47 19.02
N VAL A 201 12.34 -15.63 19.96
CA VAL A 201 10.94 -15.19 19.81
C VAL A 201 10.89 -13.68 19.60
N LYS A 202 10.27 -13.27 18.50
CA LYS A 202 10.07 -11.87 18.19
C LYS A 202 9.08 -11.22 19.15
N ASP A 203 9.38 -9.98 19.58
CA ASP A 203 8.40 -9.11 20.22
C ASP A 203 7.37 -8.59 19.19
N TRP A 204 6.21 -9.23 19.16
CA TRP A 204 5.11 -8.88 18.26
C TRP A 204 4.36 -7.61 18.70
N THR A 205 4.61 -7.08 19.89
CA THR A 205 4.03 -5.79 20.32
C THR A 205 4.54 -4.64 19.46
N THR A 206 5.70 -4.80 18.83
CA THR A 206 6.24 -3.84 17.86
C THR A 206 5.54 -3.88 16.51
N SER A 207 4.70 -4.87 16.26
CA SER A 207 3.92 -5.05 15.04
C SER A 207 2.51 -4.43 15.17
N ARG A 208 1.71 -4.59 14.08
CA ARG A 208 0.27 -4.24 14.09
C ARG A 208 -0.50 -5.01 15.18
N ASP A 209 -0.02 -6.17 15.60
CA ASP A 209 -0.67 -7.02 16.62
C ASP A 209 -0.67 -6.37 18.00
N GLY A 210 0.26 -5.44 18.26
CA GLY A 210 0.27 -4.55 19.43
C GLY A 210 -0.71 -3.37 19.35
N GLY A 211 -1.48 -3.26 18.25
CA GLY A 211 -2.41 -2.17 18.00
C GLY A 211 -1.84 -1.06 17.10
N PRO A 212 -2.59 0.01 16.85
CA PRO A 212 -2.12 1.17 16.09
C PRO A 212 -0.92 1.83 16.80
N ARG A 213 0.11 2.13 16.02
CA ARG A 213 1.37 2.68 16.52
C ARG A 213 1.54 4.13 16.12
N THR A 214 2.04 4.94 17.04
CA THR A 214 2.53 6.29 16.77
C THR A 214 3.99 6.37 17.16
N ARG A 215 4.82 6.96 16.32
CA ARG A 215 6.23 7.22 16.63
C ARG A 215 6.46 8.71 16.70
N VAL A 216 7.01 9.18 17.80
CA VAL A 216 7.38 10.57 18.01
C VAL A 216 8.91 10.71 17.98
N ARG A 217 9.39 11.70 17.25
CA ARG A 217 10.77 12.15 17.20
C ARG A 217 10.79 13.59 17.72
N GLU A 218 11.10 13.75 19.00
CA GLU A 218 11.10 15.06 19.66
C GLU A 218 12.12 16.03 19.03
N ASP A 219 13.24 15.48 18.53
CA ASP A 219 14.30 16.22 17.85
C ASP A 219 13.88 16.79 16.47
N LEU A 220 12.74 16.35 15.93
CA LEU A 220 12.19 16.82 14.64
C LEU A 220 10.89 17.61 14.77
N LYS A 221 10.37 17.76 15.99
CA LYS A 221 9.21 18.63 16.21
C LYS A 221 9.60 20.08 15.98
N LEU A 222 8.78 20.77 15.19
CA LEU A 222 8.85 22.23 15.10
C LEU A 222 8.35 22.80 16.43
N SER A 223 9.18 23.63 17.06
CA SER A 223 8.85 24.38 18.29
C SER A 223 7.78 25.43 18.05
#